data_93ae6432ea40b2741b08c3acb06dec07
#
_entry.id   93ae6432ea40b2741b08c3acb06dec07
#
_cell.length_a   1.000
_cell.length_b   1.000
_cell.length_c   1.000
_cell.angle_alpha   90.00
_cell.angle_beta   90.00
_cell.angle_gamma   90.00
#
_symmetry.space_group_name_H-M   'P 1'
#
loop_
_entity.id
_entity.type
_entity.pdbx_description
1 polymer ?
#
loop_
_entity_poly.entity_id
_entity_poly.type
_entity_poly.pdbx_seq_one_letter_code
_entity_poly.pdbx_strand_id
1 'polypeptide(L)'
;MKRLLLTCTDLMALQFLVPHVKFLSQNGFSVELACSDVGDRLDELRDELHGIAKVRTVRLVRSPFSPGNLNGYKDLKKLINSQHWDIIWTNEPVMGVMTRLAARKARRSGTNVIYMAHGFHFYKGAPKLNWLIYYPVEKFCSRFCDMIITINNEDYQRAKTFHAERVEKINGIGVDLEKFAP
;
A
#
# COMPACT_ATOMS: atom_id res chain seq x y z
N MET A 1 -16.78 14.84 -1.04
CA MET A 1 -15.34 14.60 -1.16
C MET A 1 -15.08 13.13 -0.89
N LYS A 2 -14.38 12.40 -1.80
CA LYS A 2 -14.11 10.97 -1.63
C LYS A 2 -13.01 10.77 -0.59
N ARG A 3 -13.17 9.76 0.28
CA ARG A 3 -12.19 9.43 1.31
C ARG A 3 -11.24 8.35 0.84
N LEU A 4 -9.94 8.63 0.91
CA LEU A 4 -8.89 7.72 0.51
C LEU A 4 -7.96 7.43 1.70
N LEU A 5 -7.77 6.14 2.01
CA LEU A 5 -6.75 5.67 2.93
C LEU A 5 -5.58 5.12 2.12
N LEU A 6 -4.41 5.77 2.22
CA LEU A 6 -3.17 5.26 1.67
C LEU A 6 -2.41 4.53 2.77
N THR A 7 -1.91 3.31 2.52
CA THR A 7 -1.15 2.54 3.50
C THR A 7 0.21 2.12 2.96
N CYS A 8 1.26 2.28 3.78
CA CYS A 8 2.64 1.93 3.46
C CYS A 8 3.40 1.64 4.75
N THR A 9 4.28 0.64 4.79
CA THR A 9 5.03 0.32 6.01
C THR A 9 6.15 1.34 6.23
N ASP A 10 6.87 1.69 5.17
CA ASP A 10 8.15 2.38 5.25
C ASP A 10 8.02 3.87 4.91
N LEU A 11 8.51 4.70 5.80
CA LEU A 11 8.60 6.15 5.59
C LEU A 11 9.52 6.52 4.43
N MET A 12 10.56 5.71 4.15
CA MET A 12 11.43 5.90 2.98
C MET A 12 10.68 5.72 1.66
N ALA A 13 9.79 4.73 1.58
CA ALA A 13 8.95 4.52 0.40
C ALA A 13 7.86 5.59 0.27
N LEU A 14 7.36 6.10 1.39
CA LEU A 14 6.33 7.15 1.41
C LEU A 14 6.77 8.45 0.76
N GLN A 15 8.07 8.82 0.83
CA GLN A 15 8.55 10.04 0.18
C GLN A 15 8.23 10.09 -1.33
N PHE A 16 8.19 8.94 -2.00
CA PHE A 16 7.80 8.85 -3.42
C PHE A 16 6.28 8.92 -3.62
N LEU A 17 5.51 8.72 -2.56
CA LEU A 17 4.04 8.79 -2.60
C LEU A 17 3.50 10.17 -2.17
N VAL A 18 4.31 10.99 -1.52
CA VAL A 18 3.91 12.36 -1.09
C VAL A 18 3.38 13.22 -2.25
N PRO A 19 4.02 13.27 -3.43
CA PRO A 19 3.47 14.02 -4.57
C PRO A 19 2.06 13.54 -4.97
N HIS A 20 1.81 12.23 -4.91
CA HIS A 20 0.50 11.64 -5.21
C HIS A 20 -0.54 12.04 -4.15
N VAL A 21 -0.14 12.08 -2.87
CA VAL A 21 -1.03 12.54 -1.78
C VAL A 21 -1.43 13.99 -1.99
N LYS A 22 -0.46 14.86 -2.30
CA LYS A 22 -0.70 16.28 -2.58
C LYS A 22 -1.64 16.44 -3.79
N PHE A 23 -1.36 15.75 -4.88
CA PHE A 23 -2.19 15.76 -6.09
C PHE A 23 -3.63 15.29 -5.80
N LEU A 24 -3.80 14.17 -5.12
CA LEU A 24 -5.12 13.64 -4.79
C LEU A 24 -5.91 14.59 -3.90
N SER A 25 -5.25 15.18 -2.89
CA SER A 25 -5.88 16.17 -2.01
C SER A 25 -6.39 17.39 -2.79
N GLN A 26 -5.60 17.89 -3.75
CA GLN A 26 -5.97 19.00 -4.63
C GLN A 26 -7.10 18.64 -5.61
N ASN A 27 -7.28 17.35 -5.91
CA ASN A 27 -8.28 16.84 -6.84
C ASN A 27 -9.51 16.22 -6.15
N GLY A 28 -9.88 16.69 -4.98
CA GLY A 28 -11.16 16.38 -4.34
C GLY A 28 -11.19 15.12 -3.49
N PHE A 29 -10.01 14.59 -3.10
CA PHE A 29 -9.92 13.50 -2.13
C PHE A 29 -9.58 14.01 -0.73
N SER A 30 -10.22 13.43 0.27
CA SER A 30 -9.77 13.52 1.67
C SER A 30 -8.81 12.36 1.92
N VAL A 31 -7.53 12.64 2.02
CA VAL A 31 -6.49 11.61 2.14
C VAL A 31 -6.08 11.43 3.60
N GLU A 32 -6.07 10.18 4.08
CA GLU A 32 -5.35 9.80 5.29
C GLU A 32 -4.26 8.79 4.93
N LEU A 33 -3.10 8.90 5.60
CA LEU A 33 -2.02 7.93 5.51
C LEU A 33 -1.99 7.05 6.74
N ALA A 34 -1.77 5.74 6.55
CA ALA A 34 -1.39 4.84 7.63
C ALA A 34 -0.01 4.27 7.34
N CYS A 35 0.95 4.57 8.21
CA CYS A 35 2.33 4.11 8.08
C CYS A 35 2.86 3.62 9.43
N SER A 36 3.94 2.86 9.41
CA SER A 36 4.70 2.60 10.62
C SER A 36 5.78 3.66 10.82
N ASP A 37 6.33 3.72 12.01
CA ASP A 37 7.43 4.62 12.36
C ASP A 37 8.80 4.00 12.00
N VAL A 38 8.86 3.33 10.86
CA VAL A 38 10.09 2.74 10.33
C VAL A 38 10.82 3.76 9.48
N GLY A 39 12.03 4.16 9.91
CA GLY A 39 12.88 5.09 9.18
C GLY A 39 12.99 6.48 9.81
N ASP A 40 12.52 6.67 11.04
CA ASP A 40 12.70 7.86 11.89
C ASP A 40 12.42 9.23 11.23
N ARG A 41 11.49 9.27 10.26
CA ARG A 41 11.11 10.50 9.51
C ARG A 41 9.64 10.86 9.67
N LEU A 42 9.00 10.36 10.73
CA LEU A 42 7.56 10.54 10.92
C LEU A 42 7.18 12.00 11.13
N ASP A 43 7.98 12.76 11.87
CA ASP A 43 7.69 14.16 12.12
C ASP A 43 7.91 15.00 10.87
N GLU A 44 8.96 14.75 10.09
CA GLU A 44 9.16 15.39 8.79
C GLU A 44 7.95 15.15 7.85
N LEU A 45 7.46 13.92 7.81
CA LEU A 45 6.30 13.57 6.99
C LEU A 45 5.03 14.28 7.47
N ARG A 46 4.83 14.39 8.79
CA ARG A 46 3.69 15.11 9.36
C ARG A 46 3.73 16.59 9.04
N ASP A 47 4.93 17.18 9.14
CA ASP A 47 5.14 18.60 8.81
C ASP A 47 4.91 18.84 7.31
N GLU A 48 5.46 17.99 6.44
CA GLU A 48 5.28 18.11 4.99
C GLU A 48 3.81 17.96 4.54
N LEU A 49 3.03 17.17 5.24
CA LEU A 49 1.62 16.92 4.95
C LEU A 49 0.65 17.71 5.83
N HIS A 50 1.17 18.64 6.64
CA HIS A 50 0.33 19.47 7.50
C HIS A 50 -0.73 20.23 6.67
N GLY A 51 -2.00 20.13 7.07
CA GLY A 51 -3.12 20.72 6.34
C GLY A 51 -3.53 20.02 5.03
N ILE A 52 -2.76 19.02 4.57
CA ILE A 52 -2.99 18.30 3.32
C ILE A 52 -3.58 16.91 3.57
N ALA A 53 -2.96 16.13 4.43
CA ALA A 53 -3.39 14.77 4.74
C ALA A 53 -3.11 14.43 6.21
N LYS A 54 -3.94 13.54 6.77
CA LYS A 54 -3.79 13.09 8.15
C LYS A 54 -2.92 11.85 8.21
N VAL A 55 -1.84 11.91 9.00
CA VAL A 55 -0.91 10.80 9.19
C VAL A 55 -1.27 10.00 10.43
N ARG A 56 -1.50 8.70 10.26
CA ARG A 56 -1.81 7.71 11.29
C ARG A 56 -0.66 6.71 11.42
N THR A 57 -0.24 6.42 12.63
CA THR A 57 0.75 5.38 12.88
C THR A 57 0.09 4.03 13.15
N VAL A 58 0.71 2.98 12.62
CA VAL A 58 0.35 1.58 12.85
C VAL A 58 1.61 0.79 13.22
N ARG A 59 1.47 -0.18 14.12
CA ARG A 59 2.61 -0.95 14.67
C ARG A 59 2.99 -2.12 13.76
N LEU A 60 3.33 -1.83 12.49
CA LEU A 60 3.83 -2.83 11.55
C LEU A 60 5.33 -2.69 11.35
N VAL A 61 5.99 -3.80 11.11
CA VAL A 61 7.41 -3.85 10.73
C VAL A 61 7.56 -4.58 9.39
N ARG A 62 8.67 -4.32 8.68
CA ARG A 62 8.95 -4.91 7.36
C ARG A 62 9.09 -6.43 7.36
N SER A 63 9.53 -7.02 8.47
CA SER A 63 9.69 -8.47 8.58
C SER A 63 8.32 -9.16 8.59
N PRO A 64 7.99 -10.01 7.59
CA PRO A 64 6.66 -10.63 7.50
C PRO A 64 6.35 -11.58 8.66
N PHE A 65 7.37 -12.15 9.29
CA PHE A 65 7.23 -13.13 10.38
C PHE A 65 7.29 -12.50 11.77
N SER A 66 7.33 -11.17 11.88
CA SER A 66 7.35 -10.52 13.19
C SER A 66 6.03 -10.69 13.94
N PRO A 67 6.04 -11.19 15.19
CA PRO A 67 4.83 -11.28 16.02
C PRO A 67 4.16 -9.91 16.25
N GLY A 68 4.96 -8.83 16.24
CA GLY A 68 4.49 -7.46 16.36
C GLY A 68 3.47 -7.05 15.28
N ASN A 69 3.51 -7.69 14.11
CA ASN A 69 2.57 -7.43 13.04
C ASN A 69 1.11 -7.78 13.38
N LEU A 70 0.86 -8.61 14.38
CA LEU A 70 -0.50 -8.85 14.89
C LEU A 70 -1.11 -7.59 15.50
N ASN A 71 -0.31 -6.79 16.20
CA ASN A 71 -0.77 -5.50 16.74
C ASN A 71 -1.01 -4.49 15.62
N GLY A 72 -0.11 -4.42 14.65
CA GLY A 72 -0.29 -3.58 13.46
C GLY A 72 -1.54 -3.96 12.65
N TYR A 73 -1.82 -5.25 12.49
CA TYR A 73 -3.06 -5.72 11.89
C TYR A 73 -4.31 -5.25 12.66
N LYS A 74 -4.28 -5.32 14.01
CA LYS A 74 -5.38 -4.79 14.85
C LYS A 74 -5.55 -3.29 14.68
N ASP A 75 -4.45 -2.53 14.63
CA ASP A 75 -4.45 -1.09 14.42
C ASP A 75 -5.07 -0.73 13.06
N LEU A 76 -4.62 -1.39 11.98
CA LEU A 76 -5.20 -1.24 10.64
C LEU A 76 -6.69 -1.57 10.61
N LYS A 77 -7.07 -2.70 11.21
CA LYS A 77 -8.47 -3.13 11.25
C LYS A 77 -9.35 -2.14 11.99
N LYS A 78 -8.86 -1.57 13.10
CA LYS A 78 -9.54 -0.52 13.85
C LYS A 78 -9.69 0.73 13.00
N LEU A 79 -8.62 1.19 12.35
CA LEU A 79 -8.62 2.37 11.49
C LEU A 79 -9.57 2.19 10.29
N ILE A 80 -9.47 1.07 9.58
CA ILE A 80 -10.30 0.79 8.40
C ILE A 80 -11.79 0.72 8.76
N ASN A 81 -12.13 0.18 9.94
CA ASN A 81 -13.52 0.07 10.36
C ASN A 81 -14.03 1.31 11.13
N SER A 82 -13.22 2.33 11.35
CA SER A 82 -13.64 3.54 12.10
C SER A 82 -14.53 4.47 11.30
N GLN A 83 -14.49 4.38 9.97
CA GLN A 83 -15.29 5.19 9.05
C GLN A 83 -15.43 4.48 7.69
N HIS A 84 -16.28 5.03 6.82
CA HIS A 84 -16.35 4.57 5.43
C HIS A 84 -15.18 5.18 4.62
N TRP A 85 -14.54 4.32 3.80
CA TRP A 85 -13.52 4.69 2.83
C TRP A 85 -14.06 4.39 1.43
N ASP A 86 -13.93 5.34 0.51
CA ASP A 86 -14.24 5.08 -0.91
C ASP A 86 -13.14 4.25 -1.55
N ILE A 87 -11.88 4.53 -1.17
CA ILE A 87 -10.69 3.85 -1.69
C ILE A 87 -9.73 3.55 -0.55
N ILE A 88 -9.18 2.34 -0.54
CA ILE A 88 -7.99 1.97 0.24
C ILE A 88 -6.91 1.61 -0.75
N TRP A 89 -5.83 2.40 -0.79
CA TRP A 89 -4.67 2.17 -1.64
C TRP A 89 -3.50 1.71 -0.78
N THR A 90 -3.13 0.44 -0.93
CA THR A 90 -2.07 -0.19 -0.14
C THR A 90 -0.83 -0.47 -0.96
N ASN A 91 0.32 -0.32 -0.34
CA ASN A 91 1.64 -0.45 -0.95
C ASN A 91 2.49 -1.46 -0.17
N GLU A 92 3.51 -2.02 -0.81
CA GLU A 92 4.49 -2.96 -0.24
C GLU A 92 3.91 -4.31 0.19
N PRO A 93 4.73 -5.37 0.32
CA PRO A 93 4.23 -6.71 0.59
C PRO A 93 3.56 -6.86 1.96
N VAL A 94 4.24 -6.45 3.05
CA VAL A 94 3.71 -6.68 4.41
C VAL A 94 2.48 -5.84 4.68
N MET A 95 2.55 -4.52 4.42
CA MET A 95 1.39 -3.64 4.55
C MET A 95 0.27 -4.07 3.61
N GLY A 96 0.61 -4.43 2.36
CA GLY A 96 -0.34 -4.91 1.37
C GLY A 96 -1.11 -6.14 1.81
N VAL A 97 -0.46 -7.14 2.39
CA VAL A 97 -1.11 -8.33 2.95
C VAL A 97 -2.02 -7.95 4.11
N MET A 98 -1.49 -7.21 5.10
CA MET A 98 -2.24 -6.84 6.31
C MET A 98 -3.45 -5.97 5.98
N THR A 99 -3.29 -5.00 5.08
CA THR A 99 -4.38 -4.11 4.66
C THR A 99 -5.47 -4.88 3.90
N ARG A 100 -5.11 -5.70 2.91
CA ARG A 100 -6.08 -6.50 2.14
C ARG A 100 -6.89 -7.44 3.05
N LEU A 101 -6.24 -8.05 4.04
CA LEU A 101 -6.92 -8.89 5.03
C LEU A 101 -7.81 -8.08 5.96
N ALA A 102 -7.37 -6.91 6.43
CA ALA A 102 -8.15 -6.04 7.32
C ALA A 102 -9.35 -5.41 6.60
N ALA A 103 -9.20 -5.08 5.32
CA ALA A 103 -10.21 -4.38 4.51
C ALA A 103 -11.35 -5.27 4.01
N ARG A 104 -11.32 -6.58 4.22
CA ARG A 104 -12.33 -7.51 3.69
C ARG A 104 -13.78 -7.11 3.98
N LYS A 105 -14.06 -6.59 5.19
CA LYS A 105 -15.40 -6.12 5.56
C LYS A 105 -15.73 -4.82 4.81
N ALA A 106 -14.83 -3.85 4.82
CA ALA A 106 -15.00 -2.57 4.12
C ALA A 106 -15.23 -2.78 2.62
N ARG A 107 -14.45 -3.67 1.98
CA ARG A 107 -14.62 -4.03 0.56
C ARG A 107 -16.03 -4.55 0.26
N ARG A 108 -16.56 -5.44 1.09
CA ARG A 108 -17.96 -5.93 0.94
C ARG A 108 -19.00 -4.83 1.12
N SER A 109 -18.63 -3.73 1.76
CA SER A 109 -19.48 -2.55 1.97
C SER A 109 -19.24 -1.44 0.95
N GLY A 110 -18.59 -1.75 -0.18
CA GLY A 110 -18.40 -0.82 -1.30
C GLY A 110 -17.08 -0.06 -1.34
N THR A 111 -16.14 -0.34 -0.43
CA THR A 111 -14.78 0.24 -0.51
C THR A 111 -13.98 -0.43 -1.62
N ASN A 112 -13.40 0.36 -2.53
CA ASN A 112 -12.45 -0.16 -3.53
C ASN A 112 -11.07 -0.33 -2.89
N VAL A 113 -10.52 -1.54 -2.97
CA VAL A 113 -9.19 -1.87 -2.44
C VAL A 113 -8.20 -2.03 -3.59
N ILE A 114 -7.19 -1.16 -3.64
CA ILE A 114 -6.14 -1.15 -4.66
C ILE A 114 -4.82 -1.56 -4.01
N TYR A 115 -4.15 -2.55 -4.58
CA TYR A 115 -2.82 -2.95 -4.17
C TYR A 115 -1.80 -2.56 -5.23
N MET A 116 -0.78 -1.79 -4.83
CA MET A 116 0.33 -1.44 -5.70
C MET A 116 1.56 -2.26 -5.34
N ALA A 117 1.98 -3.11 -6.26
CA ALA A 117 3.18 -3.93 -6.15
C ALA A 117 4.38 -3.18 -6.74
N HIS A 118 5.36 -2.85 -5.89
CA HIS A 118 6.62 -2.20 -6.28
C HIS A 118 7.71 -3.18 -6.72
N GLY A 119 7.35 -4.43 -6.93
CA GLY A 119 8.20 -5.56 -7.30
C GLY A 119 7.86 -6.79 -6.48
N PHE A 120 7.47 -7.88 -7.14
CA PHE A 120 7.24 -9.13 -6.43
C PHE A 120 8.57 -9.78 -6.04
N HIS A 121 8.59 -10.42 -4.87
CA HIS A 121 9.77 -11.15 -4.40
C HIS A 121 10.02 -12.48 -5.15
N PHE A 122 9.13 -12.86 -6.05
CA PHE A 122 9.16 -14.07 -6.88
C PHE A 122 9.19 -13.70 -8.37
N TYR A 123 10.35 -13.38 -8.86
CA TYR A 123 10.65 -13.04 -10.26
C TYR A 123 11.54 -14.11 -10.91
N LYS A 124 11.76 -14.04 -12.20
CA LYS A 124 12.65 -14.98 -12.95
C LYS A 124 14.07 -14.89 -12.40
N GLY A 125 14.54 -15.96 -11.78
CA GLY A 125 15.85 -15.99 -11.11
C GLY A 125 15.80 -15.79 -9.60
N ALA A 126 14.66 -15.45 -9.02
CA ALA A 126 14.51 -15.37 -7.56
C ALA A 126 14.72 -16.73 -6.87
N PRO A 127 15.22 -16.74 -5.62
CA PRO A 127 15.35 -17.96 -4.83
C PRO A 127 14.04 -18.76 -4.78
N LYS A 128 14.14 -20.09 -4.88
CA LYS A 128 12.95 -20.98 -4.81
C LYS A 128 12.11 -20.78 -3.55
N LEU A 129 12.76 -20.43 -2.44
CA LEU A 129 12.08 -20.12 -1.18
C LEU A 129 11.14 -18.91 -1.29
N ASN A 130 11.54 -17.90 -2.05
CA ASN A 130 10.68 -16.73 -2.30
C ASN A 130 9.40 -17.13 -3.06
N TRP A 131 9.53 -18.01 -4.04
CA TRP A 131 8.39 -18.56 -4.75
C TRP A 131 7.47 -19.37 -3.85
N LEU A 132 8.04 -20.17 -2.94
CA LEU A 132 7.28 -20.99 -2.03
C LEU A 132 6.51 -20.18 -0.98
N ILE A 133 7.06 -19.04 -0.53
CA ILE A 133 6.47 -18.22 0.54
C ILE A 133 5.61 -17.11 -0.04
N TYR A 134 6.18 -16.24 -0.89
CA TYR A 134 5.51 -15.00 -1.29
C TYR A 134 4.46 -15.21 -2.38
N TYR A 135 4.70 -16.10 -3.34
CA TYR A 135 3.75 -16.33 -4.42
C TYR A 135 2.36 -16.80 -3.95
N PRO A 136 2.25 -17.87 -3.11
CA PRO A 136 0.94 -18.30 -2.65
C PRO A 136 0.24 -17.26 -1.77
N VAL A 137 0.99 -16.49 -0.96
CA VAL A 137 0.43 -15.41 -0.13
C VAL A 137 -0.13 -14.30 -1.00
N GLU A 138 0.64 -13.82 -1.98
CA GLU A 138 0.20 -12.76 -2.90
C GLU A 138 -1.01 -13.21 -3.73
N LYS A 139 -0.97 -14.43 -4.28
CA LYS A 139 -2.07 -15.00 -5.04
C LYS A 139 -3.33 -15.18 -4.18
N PHE A 140 -3.18 -15.62 -2.94
CA PHE A 140 -4.31 -15.73 -2.01
C PHE A 140 -4.89 -14.36 -1.66
N CYS A 141 -4.04 -13.40 -1.29
CA CYS A 141 -4.47 -12.06 -0.89
C CYS A 141 -5.07 -11.25 -2.05
N SER A 142 -4.74 -11.59 -3.30
CA SER A 142 -5.32 -10.92 -4.47
C SER A 142 -6.86 -11.04 -4.56
N ARG A 143 -7.45 -12.01 -3.87
CA ARG A 143 -8.93 -12.14 -3.73
C ARG A 143 -9.57 -11.02 -2.92
N PHE A 144 -8.76 -10.26 -2.18
CA PHE A 144 -9.22 -9.24 -1.26
C PHE A 144 -8.85 -7.82 -1.72
N CYS A 145 -8.54 -7.65 -2.99
CA CYS A 145 -8.44 -6.35 -3.65
C CYS A 145 -9.21 -6.36 -4.99
N ASP A 146 -9.60 -5.19 -5.42
CA ASP A 146 -10.32 -4.97 -6.67
C ASP A 146 -9.33 -4.78 -7.81
N MET A 147 -8.20 -4.11 -7.51
CA MET A 147 -7.18 -3.83 -8.51
C MET A 147 -5.78 -4.10 -7.97
N ILE A 148 -4.93 -4.64 -8.83
CA ILE A 148 -3.47 -4.70 -8.64
C ILE A 148 -2.82 -3.77 -9.65
N ILE A 149 -1.96 -2.87 -9.19
CA ILE A 149 -1.12 -2.02 -10.03
C ILE A 149 0.32 -2.54 -9.93
N THR A 150 0.98 -2.70 -11.07
CA THR A 150 2.38 -3.12 -11.17
C THR A 150 3.20 -2.08 -11.92
N ILE A 151 4.52 -2.07 -11.72
CA ILE A 151 5.44 -1.09 -12.32
C ILE A 151 6.37 -1.69 -13.37
N ASN A 152 6.28 -3.01 -13.61
CA ASN A 152 7.08 -3.72 -14.61
C ASN A 152 6.26 -4.81 -15.32
N ASN A 153 6.77 -5.28 -16.47
CA ASN A 153 6.07 -6.25 -17.30
C ASN A 153 6.01 -7.65 -16.68
N GLU A 154 7.05 -8.09 -15.98
CA GLU A 154 7.08 -9.44 -15.39
C GLU A 154 5.99 -9.57 -14.32
N ASP A 155 5.93 -8.60 -13.41
CA ASP A 155 4.91 -8.57 -12.36
C ASP A 155 3.51 -8.41 -12.94
N TYR A 156 3.35 -7.61 -13.99
CA TYR A 156 2.07 -7.47 -14.70
C TYR A 156 1.56 -8.80 -15.23
N GLN A 157 2.40 -9.54 -15.98
CA GLN A 157 2.00 -10.85 -16.52
C GLN A 157 1.71 -11.84 -15.39
N ARG A 158 2.44 -11.76 -14.29
CA ARG A 158 2.22 -12.59 -13.11
C ARG A 158 0.91 -12.25 -12.42
N ALA A 159 0.67 -10.99 -12.16
CA ALA A 159 -0.56 -10.52 -11.50
C ALA A 159 -1.83 -10.87 -12.29
N LYS A 160 -1.78 -10.91 -13.61
CA LYS A 160 -2.89 -11.37 -14.47
C LYS A 160 -3.32 -12.82 -14.20
N THR A 161 -2.47 -13.62 -13.58
CA THR A 161 -2.82 -15.00 -13.17
C THR A 161 -3.44 -15.07 -11.78
N PHE A 162 -3.62 -13.94 -11.10
CA PHE A 162 -4.18 -13.84 -9.76
C PHE A 162 -5.70 -13.65 -9.81
N HIS A 163 -6.31 -13.32 -8.68
CA HIS A 163 -7.76 -13.27 -8.52
C HIS A 163 -8.33 -11.84 -8.39
N ALA A 164 -7.49 -10.80 -8.53
CA ALA A 164 -7.98 -9.42 -8.56
C ALA A 164 -8.87 -9.21 -9.78
N GLU A 165 -9.88 -8.36 -9.66
CA GLU A 165 -10.82 -8.09 -10.74
C GLU A 165 -10.14 -7.34 -11.90
N ARG A 166 -9.16 -6.51 -11.57
CA ARG A 166 -8.42 -5.69 -12.52
C ARG A 166 -6.92 -5.69 -12.23
N VAL A 167 -6.12 -5.73 -13.28
CA VAL A 167 -4.65 -5.61 -13.19
C VAL A 167 -4.20 -4.54 -14.17
N GLU A 168 -3.46 -3.56 -13.68
CA GLU A 168 -2.91 -2.47 -14.47
C GLU A 168 -1.40 -2.41 -14.34
N LYS A 169 -0.75 -1.88 -15.38
CA LYS A 169 0.67 -1.58 -15.37
C LYS A 169 0.90 -0.11 -15.63
N ILE A 170 1.72 0.50 -14.78
CA ILE A 170 2.21 1.87 -14.97
C ILE A 170 3.73 1.87 -15.19
N ASN A 171 4.28 2.97 -15.67
CA ASN A 171 5.71 3.08 -15.99
C ASN A 171 6.54 3.60 -14.79
N GLY A 172 6.28 3.06 -13.60
CA GLY A 172 6.90 3.50 -12.36
C GLY A 172 6.03 4.47 -11.57
N ILE A 173 6.52 4.90 -10.41
CA ILE A 173 5.80 5.80 -9.48
C ILE A 173 6.11 7.28 -9.72
N GLY A 174 6.95 7.60 -10.69
CA GLY A 174 7.43 8.96 -10.93
C GLY A 174 8.57 9.38 -10.00
N VAL A 175 9.30 10.38 -10.43
CA VAL A 175 10.36 11.05 -9.65
C VAL A 175 10.17 12.55 -9.83
N ASP A 176 10.31 13.29 -8.73
CA ASP A 176 10.34 14.74 -8.77
C ASP A 176 11.69 15.21 -9.32
N LEU A 177 11.69 15.63 -10.58
CA LEU A 177 12.91 16.03 -11.28
C LEU A 177 13.50 17.33 -10.73
N GLU A 178 12.71 18.21 -10.12
CA GLU A 178 13.20 19.44 -9.50
C GLU A 178 13.95 19.12 -8.18
N LYS A 179 13.39 18.21 -7.38
CA LYS A 179 13.99 17.78 -6.12
C LYS A 179 15.28 16.98 -6.30
N PHE A 180 15.42 16.26 -7.41
CA PHE A 180 16.56 15.37 -7.70
C PHE A 180 17.41 15.87 -8.88
N ALA A 181 17.24 17.12 -9.30
CA ALA A 181 18.14 17.75 -10.27
C ALA A 181 19.58 17.81 -9.69
N PRO A 182 20.62 17.58 -10.52
CA PRO A 182 22.01 17.66 -10.10
C PRO A 182 22.43 19.09 -9.72
#